data_f44a7100a9f7f392aa24004f4b00db35
#
_entry.id   f44a7100a9f7f392aa24004f4b00db35
#
_cell.length_a   1.000
_cell.length_b   1.000
_cell.length_c   1.000
_cell.angle_alpha   90.00
_cell.angle_beta   90.00
_cell.angle_gamma   90.00
#
_symmetry.space_group_name_H-M   'P 1'
#
loop_
_entity.id
_entity.type
_entity.pdbx_description
1 polymer ?
#
loop_
_entity_poly.entity_id
_entity_poly.type
_entity_poly.pdbx_seq_one_letter_code
_entity_poly.pdbx_strand_id
1 'polypeptide(L)'
;MNEKEKAELHEIQTDLANYLYNNYRIYTKNKEKSEEIKKKYNRGNGSITEKEYLQKMKSIREYSDINKIEFTSFSVGPMNSLDVEFIINDVYPDYTILGTISAETGKFRYSFNTGNTINNYVLERKENSSTEKMPEKNIIYTNKGVE
;
A
#
# COMPACT_ATOMS: atom_id res chain seq x y z
N MET A 1 17.66 -2.93 -22.45
CA MET A 1 17.54 -3.93 -21.38
C MET A 1 17.57 -5.32 -21.99
N ASN A 2 18.45 -6.20 -21.50
CA ASN A 2 18.55 -7.57 -22.02
C ASN A 2 17.51 -8.48 -21.37
N GLU A 3 17.41 -9.72 -21.86
CA GLU A 3 16.39 -10.68 -21.38
C GLU A 3 16.56 -11.02 -19.89
N LYS A 4 17.81 -11.09 -19.40
CA LYS A 4 18.08 -11.36 -18.00
C LYS A 4 17.58 -10.23 -17.10
N GLU A 5 17.83 -8.99 -17.49
CA GLU A 5 17.38 -7.81 -16.75
C GLU A 5 15.85 -7.71 -16.73
N LYS A 6 15.20 -8.02 -17.85
CA LYS A 6 13.74 -8.06 -17.94
C LYS A 6 13.15 -9.11 -17.01
N ALA A 7 13.78 -10.29 -16.95
CA ALA A 7 13.33 -11.36 -16.06
C ALA A 7 13.47 -10.97 -14.59
N GLU A 8 14.59 -10.33 -14.23
CA GLU A 8 14.81 -9.85 -12.87
C GLU A 8 13.79 -8.79 -12.48
N LEU A 9 13.50 -7.85 -13.38
CA LEU A 9 12.50 -6.80 -13.16
C LEU A 9 11.11 -7.39 -12.99
N HIS A 10 10.78 -8.42 -13.76
CA HIS A 10 9.52 -9.14 -13.64
C HIS A 10 9.40 -9.81 -12.27
N GLU A 11 10.47 -10.46 -11.79
CA GLU A 11 10.49 -11.08 -10.47
C GLU A 11 10.31 -10.07 -9.33
N ILE A 12 10.95 -8.90 -9.44
CA ILE A 12 10.80 -7.83 -8.45
C ILE A 12 9.34 -7.38 -8.36
N GLN A 13 8.69 -7.16 -9.48
CA GLN A 13 7.30 -6.77 -9.53
C GLN A 13 6.39 -7.84 -8.93
N THR A 14 6.61 -9.10 -9.29
CA THR A 14 5.84 -10.21 -8.77
C THR A 14 5.98 -10.32 -7.25
N ASP A 15 7.20 -10.24 -6.74
CA ASP A 15 7.49 -10.32 -5.31
C ASP A 15 6.87 -9.16 -4.54
N LEU A 16 6.99 -7.94 -5.06
CA LEU A 16 6.41 -6.74 -4.45
C LEU A 16 4.88 -6.81 -4.42
N ALA A 17 4.26 -7.25 -5.53
CA ALA A 17 2.81 -7.40 -5.60
C ALA A 17 2.30 -8.41 -4.58
N ASN A 18 2.96 -9.55 -4.46
CA ASN A 18 2.60 -10.56 -3.47
C ASN A 18 2.81 -10.09 -2.04
N TYR A 19 3.87 -9.31 -1.80
CA TYR A 19 4.12 -8.73 -0.49
C TYR A 19 2.99 -7.79 -0.07
N LEU A 20 2.56 -6.89 -0.96
CA LEU A 20 1.44 -6.00 -0.72
C LEU A 20 0.13 -6.77 -0.51
N TYR A 21 -0.14 -7.73 -1.39
CA TYR A 21 -1.34 -8.56 -1.35
C TYR A 21 -1.49 -9.31 -0.02
N ASN A 22 -0.38 -9.82 0.52
CA ASN A 22 -0.39 -10.65 1.72
C ASN A 22 -0.32 -9.85 3.03
N ASN A 23 0.19 -8.63 3.01
CA ASN A 23 0.50 -7.88 4.22
C ASN A 23 -0.28 -6.58 4.39
N TYR A 24 -0.94 -6.09 3.35
CA TYR A 24 -1.60 -4.79 3.36
C TYR A 24 -3.03 -4.86 2.89
N ARG A 25 -3.79 -3.86 3.28
CA ARG A 25 -5.16 -3.62 2.81
C ARG A 25 -5.38 -2.13 2.74
N ILE A 26 -6.42 -1.71 2.06
CA ILE A 26 -6.79 -0.30 2.01
C ILE A 26 -8.17 -0.12 2.65
N TYR A 27 -8.42 1.07 3.15
CA TYR A 27 -9.74 1.41 3.66
C TYR A 27 -10.11 2.84 3.31
N THR A 28 -11.41 3.10 3.28
CA THR A 28 -11.97 4.44 3.17
C THR A 28 -12.90 4.67 4.34
N LYS A 29 -13.24 5.94 4.61
CA LYS A 29 -14.15 6.34 5.70
C LYS A 29 -15.38 7.03 5.11
N ASN A 30 -16.53 6.75 5.70
CA ASN A 30 -17.73 7.51 5.36
C ASN A 30 -17.56 8.95 5.85
N LYS A 31 -17.56 9.91 4.93
CA LYS A 31 -17.29 11.33 5.22
C LYS A 31 -18.34 11.93 6.17
N GLU A 32 -19.61 11.66 5.93
CA GLU A 32 -20.70 12.20 6.75
C GLU A 32 -20.62 11.73 8.19
N LYS A 33 -20.43 10.42 8.38
CA LYS A 33 -20.28 9.83 9.71
C LYS A 33 -19.03 10.33 10.40
N SER A 34 -17.92 10.49 9.66
CA SER A 34 -16.67 11.03 10.16
C SER A 34 -16.86 12.45 10.71
N GLU A 35 -17.56 13.30 9.96
CA GLU A 35 -17.82 14.68 10.38
C GLU A 35 -18.69 14.74 11.63
N GLU A 36 -19.72 13.90 11.72
CA GLU A 36 -20.58 13.81 12.91
C GLU A 36 -19.79 13.42 14.15
N ILE A 37 -18.91 12.44 14.02
CA ILE A 37 -18.07 11.97 15.12
C ILE A 37 -17.09 13.06 15.57
N LYS A 38 -16.47 13.76 14.61
CA LYS A 38 -15.54 14.87 14.89
C LYS A 38 -16.25 16.01 15.62
N LYS A 39 -17.47 16.35 15.22
CA LYS A 39 -18.27 17.39 15.88
C LYS A 39 -18.56 17.05 17.33
N LYS A 40 -18.95 15.81 17.62
CA LYS A 40 -19.21 15.35 18.98
C LYS A 40 -17.96 15.44 19.86
N TYR A 41 -16.82 15.05 19.34
CA TYR A 41 -15.55 15.11 20.06
C TYR A 41 -15.09 16.56 20.29
N ASN A 42 -15.17 17.40 19.26
CA ASN A 42 -14.68 18.78 19.29
C ASN A 42 -15.53 19.75 20.10
N ARG A 43 -16.76 19.38 20.46
CA ARG A 43 -17.64 20.25 21.28
C ARG A 43 -17.10 20.47 22.69
N GLY A 44 -16.16 19.61 23.15
CA GLY A 44 -15.50 19.80 24.44
C GLY A 44 -16.43 19.67 25.65
N ASN A 45 -17.65 19.15 25.48
CA ASN A 45 -18.65 19.05 26.53
C ASN A 45 -18.70 17.66 27.18
N GLY A 46 -17.69 16.81 26.92
CA GLY A 46 -17.63 15.48 27.48
C GLY A 46 -18.61 14.48 26.86
N SER A 47 -19.20 14.79 25.70
CA SER A 47 -20.15 13.90 25.04
C SER A 47 -19.53 12.56 24.59
N ILE A 48 -18.24 12.55 24.26
CA ILE A 48 -17.47 11.33 23.99
C ILE A 48 -16.03 11.51 24.48
N THR A 49 -15.42 10.41 24.93
CA THR A 49 -14.02 10.38 25.32
C THR A 49 -13.13 10.17 24.08
N GLU A 50 -11.81 10.40 24.23
CA GLU A 50 -10.84 10.13 23.17
C GLU A 50 -10.89 8.67 22.75
N LYS A 51 -11.00 7.74 23.70
CA LYS A 51 -11.11 6.31 23.42
C LYS A 51 -12.37 6.00 22.59
N GLU A 52 -13.51 6.57 22.97
CA GLU A 52 -14.75 6.40 22.21
C GLU A 52 -14.67 7.01 20.82
N TYR A 53 -14.02 8.18 20.70
CA TYR A 53 -13.76 8.83 19.41
C TYR A 53 -12.97 7.91 18.47
N LEU A 54 -11.86 7.35 18.95
CA LEU A 54 -11.02 6.44 18.15
C LEU A 54 -11.77 5.18 17.76
N GLN A 55 -12.55 4.61 18.67
CA GLN A 55 -13.35 3.42 18.38
C GLN A 55 -14.42 3.70 17.33
N LYS A 56 -15.11 4.83 17.42
CA LYS A 56 -16.15 5.22 16.46
C LYS A 56 -15.55 5.50 15.08
N MET A 57 -14.41 6.19 15.02
CA MET A 57 -13.72 6.45 13.76
C MET A 57 -13.28 5.15 13.08
N LYS A 58 -12.82 4.19 13.86
CA LYS A 58 -12.43 2.87 13.34
C LYS A 58 -13.63 2.08 12.83
N SER A 59 -14.78 2.19 13.50
CA SER A 59 -16.00 1.44 13.14
C SER A 59 -16.62 1.85 11.81
N ILE A 60 -16.32 3.04 11.31
CA ILE A 60 -16.86 3.54 10.04
C ILE A 60 -15.92 3.31 8.86
N ARG A 61 -14.79 2.63 9.07
CA ARG A 61 -13.87 2.28 8.00
C ARG A 61 -14.47 1.19 7.11
N GLU A 62 -14.34 1.36 5.81
CA GLU A 62 -14.74 0.36 4.83
C GLU A 62 -13.48 -0.24 4.23
N TYR A 63 -13.20 -1.49 4.56
CA TYR A 63 -11.98 -2.18 4.15
C TYR A 63 -12.13 -2.86 2.79
N SER A 64 -11.05 -2.88 2.05
CA SER A 64 -10.95 -3.61 0.79
C SER A 64 -9.61 -4.35 0.76
N ASP A 65 -9.67 -5.62 0.37
CA ASP A 65 -8.44 -6.37 0.12
C ASP A 65 -7.77 -5.83 -1.14
N ILE A 66 -6.45 -5.95 -1.20
CA ILE A 66 -5.71 -5.60 -2.42
C ILE A 66 -5.97 -6.69 -3.44
N ASN A 67 -6.62 -6.32 -4.56
CA ASN A 67 -6.98 -7.28 -5.61
C ASN A 67 -6.35 -6.95 -6.96
N LYS A 68 -5.70 -5.80 -7.10
CA LYS A 68 -5.04 -5.39 -8.34
C LYS A 68 -3.86 -4.49 -8.03
N ILE A 69 -2.75 -4.73 -8.67
CA ILE A 69 -1.57 -3.86 -8.60
C ILE A 69 -1.09 -3.58 -10.02
N GLU A 70 -1.04 -2.31 -10.38
CA GLU A 70 -0.52 -1.86 -11.65
C GLU A 70 0.79 -1.12 -11.42
N PHE A 71 1.87 -1.66 -11.94
CA PHE A 71 3.17 -0.99 -11.92
C PHE A 71 3.22 0.04 -13.05
N THR A 72 3.63 1.25 -12.73
CA THR A 72 3.59 2.37 -13.68
C THR A 72 4.96 2.80 -14.16
N SER A 73 5.97 2.76 -13.30
CA SER A 73 7.33 3.15 -13.71
C SER A 73 8.37 2.71 -12.71
N PHE A 74 9.61 2.69 -13.19
CA PHE A 74 10.81 2.51 -12.40
C PHE A 74 11.75 3.68 -12.66
N SER A 75 12.53 4.07 -11.65
CA SER A 75 13.60 5.03 -11.83
C SER A 75 14.75 4.70 -10.90
N VAL A 76 15.98 5.04 -11.32
CA VAL A 76 17.15 4.86 -10.48
C VAL A 76 17.33 6.12 -9.64
N GLY A 77 17.27 5.97 -8.35
CA GLY A 77 17.44 7.05 -7.40
C GLY A 77 18.87 7.18 -6.89
N PRO A 78 19.09 8.05 -5.89
CA PRO A 78 20.40 8.21 -5.26
C PRO A 78 20.94 6.89 -4.72
N MET A 79 22.26 6.70 -4.76
CA MET A 79 22.94 5.50 -4.26
C MET A 79 22.50 4.20 -4.96
N ASN A 80 22.13 4.32 -6.24
CA ASN A 80 21.67 3.20 -7.07
C ASN A 80 20.41 2.50 -6.50
N SER A 81 19.60 3.19 -5.73
CA SER A 81 18.30 2.66 -5.31
C SER A 81 17.37 2.57 -6.51
N LEU A 82 16.43 1.64 -6.46
CA LEU A 82 15.41 1.49 -7.48
C LEU A 82 14.08 1.97 -6.92
N ASP A 83 13.54 3.04 -7.52
CA ASP A 83 12.24 3.58 -7.13
C ASP A 83 11.16 2.94 -8.01
N VAL A 84 10.14 2.41 -7.39
CA VAL A 84 9.04 1.70 -8.05
C VAL A 84 7.74 2.41 -7.76
N GLU A 85 7.03 2.82 -8.82
CA GLU A 85 5.72 3.44 -8.70
C GLU A 85 4.63 2.46 -9.11
N PHE A 86 3.52 2.47 -8.39
CA PHE A 86 2.41 1.55 -8.64
C PHE A 86 1.08 2.13 -8.17
N ILE A 87 -0.01 1.51 -8.63
CA ILE A 87 -1.37 1.89 -8.23
C ILE A 87 -2.07 0.65 -7.69
N ILE A 88 -2.62 0.74 -6.47
CA ILE A 88 -3.38 -0.32 -5.82
C ILE A 88 -4.86 -0.15 -6.12
N ASN A 89 -5.51 -1.21 -6.60
CA ASN A 89 -6.96 -1.26 -6.85
C ASN A 89 -7.49 -0.09 -7.68
N ASP A 90 -6.69 0.44 -8.60
CA ASP A 90 -7.01 1.60 -9.45
C ASP A 90 -7.28 2.91 -8.69
N VAL A 91 -7.09 2.94 -7.39
CA VAL A 91 -7.46 4.12 -6.57
C VAL A 91 -6.33 4.67 -5.69
N TYR A 92 -5.32 3.87 -5.38
CA TYR A 92 -4.28 4.26 -4.45
C TYR A 92 -2.89 4.21 -5.09
N PRO A 93 -2.40 5.34 -5.64
CA PRO A 93 -1.02 5.43 -6.13
C PRO A 93 -0.04 5.53 -4.96
N ASP A 94 1.07 4.81 -5.07
CA ASP A 94 2.13 4.83 -4.06
C ASP A 94 3.45 4.48 -4.73
N TYR A 95 4.52 4.51 -3.95
CA TYR A 95 5.84 4.13 -4.42
C TYR A 95 6.62 3.48 -3.30
N THR A 96 7.65 2.72 -3.66
CA THR A 96 8.60 2.17 -2.71
C THR A 96 10.02 2.29 -3.28
N ILE A 97 10.98 2.31 -2.39
CA ILE A 97 12.40 2.38 -2.74
C ILE A 97 13.03 1.03 -2.37
N LEU A 98 13.63 0.37 -3.38
CA LEU A 98 14.32 -0.89 -3.19
C LEU A 98 15.81 -0.62 -3.04
N GLY A 99 16.26 -0.49 -1.81
CA GLY A 99 17.66 -0.14 -1.53
C GLY A 99 18.55 -1.32 -1.18
N THR A 100 17.99 -2.35 -0.56
CA THR A 100 18.77 -3.46 -0.04
C THR A 100 18.05 -4.79 -0.11
N ILE A 101 18.82 -5.85 -0.25
CA ILE A 101 18.34 -7.22 -0.11
C ILE A 101 18.59 -7.63 1.33
N SER A 102 17.59 -8.22 1.98
CA SER A 102 17.77 -8.74 3.33
C SER A 102 18.79 -9.87 3.33
N ALA A 103 19.82 -9.75 4.16
CA ALA A 103 20.86 -10.78 4.28
C ALA A 103 20.31 -12.10 4.83
N GLU A 104 19.24 -12.03 5.64
CA GLU A 104 18.65 -13.21 6.28
C GLU A 104 17.77 -14.02 5.34
N THR A 105 17.00 -13.33 4.49
CA THR A 105 15.99 -13.98 3.65
C THR A 105 16.35 -14.01 2.17
N GLY A 106 17.34 -13.23 1.74
CA GLY A 106 17.69 -13.06 0.33
C GLY A 106 16.63 -12.29 -0.46
N LYS A 107 15.63 -11.73 0.21
CA LYS A 107 14.54 -10.98 -0.43
C LYS A 107 14.72 -9.49 -0.24
N PHE A 108 14.11 -8.70 -1.14
CA PHE A 108 14.10 -7.25 -1.02
C PHE A 108 13.33 -6.80 0.21
N ARG A 109 13.78 -5.71 0.79
CA ARG A 109 13.04 -5.02 1.84
C ARG A 109 12.19 -3.93 1.21
N TYR A 110 10.94 -3.89 1.60
CA TYR A 110 9.99 -2.90 1.12
C TYR A 110 9.59 -1.98 2.27
N SER A 111 9.53 -0.70 1.96
CA SER A 111 9.09 0.31 2.90
C SER A 111 8.01 1.16 2.24
N PHE A 112 6.85 1.25 2.89
CA PHE A 112 5.71 2.00 2.37
C PHE A 112 5.26 3.05 3.37
N ASN A 113 4.78 4.18 2.87
CA ASN A 113 4.14 5.18 3.69
C ASN A 113 2.73 4.72 4.03
N THR A 114 2.45 4.54 5.31
CA THR A 114 1.12 4.18 5.80
C THR A 114 0.51 5.34 6.55
N GLY A 115 -0.82 5.35 6.65
CA GLY A 115 -1.55 6.40 7.37
C GLY A 115 -1.84 7.66 6.57
N ASN A 116 -1.27 7.83 5.40
CA ASN A 116 -1.58 8.95 4.51
C ASN A 116 -2.87 8.66 3.72
N THR A 117 -3.69 9.69 3.53
CA THR A 117 -4.92 9.56 2.75
C THR A 117 -4.67 9.98 1.30
N ILE A 118 -4.93 9.09 0.36
CA ILE A 118 -4.81 9.33 -1.08
C ILE A 118 -6.13 8.90 -1.72
N ASN A 119 -6.79 9.81 -2.43
CA ASN A 119 -8.11 9.58 -3.05
C ASN A 119 -9.14 9.02 -2.06
N ASN A 120 -9.11 9.50 -0.81
CA ASN A 120 -9.95 9.05 0.30
C ASN A 120 -9.66 7.64 0.82
N TYR A 121 -8.58 7.01 0.37
CA TYR A 121 -8.13 5.70 0.84
C TYR A 121 -6.87 5.81 1.68
N VAL A 122 -6.72 4.87 2.61
CA VAL A 122 -5.53 4.76 3.46
C VAL A 122 -4.98 3.34 3.35
N LEU A 123 -3.67 3.23 3.21
CA LEU A 123 -2.98 1.94 3.20
C LEU A 123 -2.68 1.53 4.64
N GLU A 124 -3.06 0.33 5.01
CA GLU A 124 -2.88 -0.20 6.35
C GLU A 124 -2.27 -1.60 6.31
N ARG A 125 -1.34 -1.87 7.22
CA ARG A 125 -0.81 -3.21 7.37
C ARG A 125 -1.83 -4.11 8.05
N LYS A 126 -2.04 -5.32 7.53
CA LYS A 126 -2.92 -6.33 8.15
C LYS A 126 -2.35 -6.77 9.50
N GLU A 127 -3.22 -7.10 10.44
CA GLU A 127 -2.80 -7.69 11.71
C GLU A 127 -2.19 -9.08 11.50
N ASN A 128 -2.82 -9.87 10.61
CA ASN A 128 -2.37 -11.21 10.25
C ASN A 128 -2.03 -11.25 8.76
N SER A 129 -0.76 -11.43 8.44
CA SER A 129 -0.35 -11.59 7.05
C SER A 129 -0.72 -12.99 6.55
N SER A 130 -0.96 -13.10 5.24
CA SER A 130 -1.19 -14.36 4.56
C SER A 130 0.06 -14.77 3.77
N THR A 131 0.04 -15.97 3.20
CA THR A 131 1.12 -16.48 2.36
C THR A 131 0.58 -16.95 1.01
N GLU A 132 -0.51 -16.35 0.56
CA GLU A 132 -1.15 -16.70 -0.70
C GLU A 132 -0.43 -16.06 -1.88
N LYS A 133 -0.58 -16.68 -3.03
CA LYS A 133 -0.05 -16.13 -4.29
C LYS A 133 -1.13 -15.27 -4.95
N MET A 134 -0.79 -14.02 -5.24
CA MET A 134 -1.68 -13.13 -5.95
C MET A 134 -1.88 -13.63 -7.39
N PRO A 135 -3.13 -13.69 -7.91
CA PRO A 135 -3.36 -14.08 -9.30
C PRO A 135 -2.61 -13.18 -10.27
N GLU A 136 -1.82 -13.76 -11.17
CA GLU A 136 -1.00 -13.00 -12.13
C GLU A 136 -1.83 -12.08 -13.01
N LYS A 137 -3.05 -12.47 -13.35
CA LYS A 137 -3.96 -11.64 -14.15
C LYS A 137 -4.30 -10.30 -13.48
N ASN A 138 -4.09 -10.21 -12.17
CA ASN A 138 -4.38 -9.01 -11.38
C ASN A 138 -3.11 -8.15 -11.15
N ILE A 139 -1.98 -8.55 -11.72
CA ILE A 139 -0.74 -7.81 -11.68
C ILE A 139 -0.46 -7.26 -13.08
N ILE A 140 -0.39 -5.94 -13.21
CA ILE A 140 -0.05 -5.30 -14.48
C ILE A 140 1.41 -4.86 -14.40
N TYR A 141 2.25 -5.51 -15.20
CA TYR A 141 3.69 -5.30 -15.21
C TYR A 141 4.11 -4.14 -16.12
N THR A 142 5.25 -3.54 -15.82
CA THR A 142 5.82 -2.51 -16.67
C THR A 142 7.36 -2.66 -16.72
N ASN A 143 7.97 -2.12 -17.76
CA ASN A 143 9.41 -1.91 -17.85
C ASN A 143 9.75 -0.43 -18.10
N LYS A 144 8.74 0.43 -17.97
CA LYS A 144 8.87 1.86 -18.25
C LYS A 144 9.78 2.54 -17.23
N GLY A 145 10.74 3.31 -17.72
CA GLY A 145 11.69 4.06 -16.91
C GLY A 145 13.09 3.46 -16.81
N VAL A 146 13.25 2.19 -17.19
CA VAL A 146 14.55 1.47 -17.17
C VAL A 146 14.84 0.77 -18.50
N GLU A 147 14.18 1.17 -19.53
CA GLU A 147 14.35 0.63 -20.89
C GLU A 147 15.66 1.09 -21.53
#